data_e8fc43f09d868bd6cea6ee8cad688f49
#
_entry.id   e8fc43f09d868bd6cea6ee8cad688f49
#
_cell.length_a   1.000
_cell.length_b   1.000
_cell.length_c   1.000
_cell.angle_alpha   90.00
_cell.angle_beta   90.00
_cell.angle_gamma   90.00
#
_symmetry.space_group_name_H-M   'P 1'
#
loop_
_entity.id
_entity.type
_entity.pdbx_description
1 polymer ?
#
loop_
_entity_poly.entity_id
_entity_poly.type
_entity_poly.pdbx_seq_one_letter_code
_entity_poly.pdbx_strand_id
1 'polypeptide(L)'
;MSDLAPLINNTKENDLEDSNIKSNHIISAKMQDANMGYNCDMMSEMDAYDEIIKENISFDDLLVAYPYEIETIEGIKQLILETVLNKNESMVIASNTYPVALVKSKFLKLNYSHIEYVMDCFKSNTSKVKNIKKYLLAALFNAPSTMDSYYRAEVNHDMPYMTMARLEA
;
A
#
# COMPACT_ATOMS: atom_id res chain seq x y z
N MET A 1 -4.86 38.90 47.43
CA MET A 1 -5.67 39.02 46.21
C MET A 1 -4.70 38.89 45.07
N SER A 2 -4.61 37.72 44.53
CA SER A 2 -3.76 37.41 43.38
C SER A 2 -4.47 36.38 42.51
N ASP A 3 -5.02 36.89 41.40
CA ASP A 3 -5.68 36.06 40.39
C ASP A 3 -4.64 35.36 39.52
N LEU A 4 -4.68 34.04 39.55
CA LEU A 4 -3.93 33.18 38.61
C LEU A 4 -4.86 32.74 37.50
N ALA A 5 -4.61 33.23 36.30
CA ALA A 5 -5.26 32.76 35.08
C ALA A 5 -4.73 31.37 34.69
N PRO A 6 -5.58 30.46 34.14
CA PRO A 6 -5.14 29.15 33.73
C PRO A 6 -4.51 29.17 32.34
N LEU A 7 -3.39 28.45 32.21
CA LEU A 7 -2.68 28.19 30.96
C LEU A 7 -3.53 27.28 30.05
N ILE A 8 -3.84 27.75 28.86
CA ILE A 8 -4.48 26.96 27.79
C ILE A 8 -3.39 26.15 27.10
N ASN A 9 -3.37 24.85 27.34
CA ASN A 9 -2.58 23.90 26.57
C ASN A 9 -3.27 23.63 25.21
N ASN A 10 -2.74 24.22 24.16
CA ASN A 10 -3.08 23.86 22.79
C ASN A 10 -2.32 22.59 22.39
N THR A 11 -2.95 21.45 22.59
CA THR A 11 -2.51 20.17 22.01
C THR A 11 -2.91 20.15 20.54
N LYS A 12 -1.95 20.21 19.64
CA LYS A 12 -2.16 19.91 18.23
C LYS A 12 -2.49 18.43 18.12
N GLU A 13 -3.73 18.11 17.86
CA GLU A 13 -4.16 16.77 17.47
C GLU A 13 -3.59 16.41 16.09
N ASN A 14 -3.07 15.19 16.01
CA ASN A 14 -2.39 14.66 14.84
C ASN A 14 -3.39 14.33 13.74
N ASP A 15 -3.16 14.86 12.53
CA ASP A 15 -3.90 14.59 11.28
C ASP A 15 -3.77 13.14 10.75
N LEU A 16 -3.29 12.19 11.56
CA LEU A 16 -3.05 10.79 11.16
C LEU A 16 -4.28 9.87 11.30
N GLU A 17 -5.33 10.31 12.00
CA GLU A 17 -6.53 9.48 12.21
C GLU A 17 -7.56 9.58 11.08
N ASP A 18 -7.59 10.70 10.32
CA ASP A 18 -8.66 10.97 9.37
C ASP A 18 -8.62 10.09 8.10
N SER A 19 -7.43 9.67 7.65
CA SER A 19 -7.32 8.80 6.46
C SER A 19 -7.76 7.35 6.72
N ASN A 20 -7.58 6.85 7.95
CA ASN A 20 -7.97 5.48 8.31
C ASN A 20 -9.49 5.37 8.53
N ILE A 21 -10.11 6.42 9.08
CA ILE A 21 -11.56 6.51 9.29
C ILE A 21 -12.32 6.57 7.96
N LYS A 22 -11.79 7.31 6.97
CA LYS A 22 -12.41 7.41 5.63
C LYS A 22 -12.41 6.07 4.89
N SER A 23 -11.31 5.32 4.94
CA SER A 23 -11.24 3.99 4.30
C SER A 23 -12.22 3.00 4.93
N ASN A 24 -12.30 2.97 6.27
CA ASN A 24 -13.24 2.10 6.97
C ASN A 24 -14.71 2.53 6.76
N HIS A 25 -14.98 3.83 6.64
CA HIS A 25 -16.33 4.34 6.39
C HIS A 25 -16.81 4.02 4.98
N ILE A 26 -15.93 4.10 3.97
CA ILE A 26 -16.26 3.74 2.59
C ILE A 26 -16.57 2.23 2.47
N ILE A 27 -15.79 1.39 3.15
CA ILE A 27 -16.03 -0.06 3.21
C ILE A 27 -17.39 -0.35 3.87
N SER A 28 -17.68 0.27 5.01
CA SER A 28 -18.97 0.13 5.71
C SER A 28 -20.16 0.65 4.88
N ALA A 29 -20.02 1.77 4.17
CA ALA A 29 -21.07 2.32 3.34
C ALA A 29 -21.37 1.42 2.12
N LYS A 30 -20.33 0.92 1.42
CA LYS A 30 -20.52 -0.03 0.31
C LYS A 30 -21.11 -1.37 0.76
N MET A 31 -20.77 -1.84 1.97
CA MET A 31 -21.35 -3.07 2.54
C MET A 31 -22.82 -2.89 3.00
N GLN A 32 -23.24 -1.70 3.38
CA GLN A 32 -24.63 -1.46 3.80
C GLN A 32 -25.62 -1.41 2.64
N ASP A 33 -25.21 -0.94 1.46
CA ASP A 33 -26.06 -0.91 0.26
C ASP A 33 -26.24 -2.31 -0.39
N ALA A 34 -25.37 -3.27 -0.06
CA ALA A 34 -25.44 -4.65 -0.56
C ALA A 34 -26.41 -5.56 0.24
N ASN A 35 -27.12 -5.05 1.26
CA ASN A 35 -27.96 -5.83 2.14
C ASN A 35 -29.39 -5.99 1.60
N MET A 36 -29.54 -6.61 0.44
CA MET A 36 -30.79 -7.18 -0.03
C MET A 36 -30.60 -8.65 -0.43
N GLY A 37 -30.68 -9.53 0.55
CA GLY A 37 -31.20 -10.89 0.45
C GLY A 37 -30.37 -11.94 -0.28
N TYR A 38 -30.00 -12.98 0.46
CA TYR A 38 -29.59 -14.34 0.08
C TYR A 38 -28.11 -14.58 -0.27
N ASN A 39 -27.41 -15.23 0.66
CA ASN A 39 -26.19 -16.06 0.47
C ASN A 39 -25.00 -15.41 -0.27
N CYS A 40 -24.79 -14.11 -0.14
CA CYS A 40 -23.86 -13.33 -0.92
C CYS A 40 -22.73 -12.67 -0.10
N ASP A 41 -22.65 -12.88 1.21
CA ASP A 41 -21.77 -12.06 2.06
C ASP A 41 -20.28 -12.16 1.70
N MET A 42 -19.80 -13.33 1.30
CA MET A 42 -18.39 -13.47 0.90
C MET A 42 -18.11 -12.98 -0.52
N MET A 43 -19.03 -13.15 -1.47
CA MET A 43 -18.88 -12.61 -2.82
C MET A 43 -18.95 -11.10 -2.81
N SER A 44 -19.87 -10.51 -2.05
CA SER A 44 -19.99 -9.06 -1.92
C SER A 44 -18.79 -8.40 -1.20
N GLU A 45 -18.20 -9.06 -0.20
CA GLU A 45 -16.98 -8.60 0.48
C GLU A 45 -15.80 -8.60 -0.49
N MET A 46 -15.62 -9.67 -1.25
CA MET A 46 -14.56 -9.81 -2.24
C MET A 46 -14.68 -8.76 -3.35
N ASP A 47 -15.89 -8.58 -3.90
CA ASP A 47 -16.14 -7.60 -4.96
C ASP A 47 -15.90 -6.17 -4.47
N ALA A 48 -16.31 -5.84 -3.24
CA ALA A 48 -16.07 -4.53 -2.65
C ALA A 48 -14.56 -4.23 -2.47
N TYR A 49 -13.78 -5.22 -2.03
CA TYR A 49 -12.33 -5.05 -1.93
C TYR A 49 -11.64 -5.01 -3.29
N ASP A 50 -12.09 -5.78 -4.28
CA ASP A 50 -11.53 -5.74 -5.65
C ASP A 50 -11.70 -4.35 -6.25
N GLU A 51 -12.87 -3.72 -6.12
CA GLU A 51 -13.10 -2.36 -6.59
C GLU A 51 -12.24 -1.33 -5.86
N ILE A 52 -12.16 -1.40 -4.52
CA ILE A 52 -11.32 -0.49 -3.73
C ILE A 52 -9.85 -0.62 -4.13
N ILE A 53 -9.36 -1.83 -4.34
CA ILE A 53 -7.98 -2.08 -4.74
C ILE A 53 -7.73 -1.52 -6.15
N LYS A 54 -8.61 -1.76 -7.11
CA LYS A 54 -8.52 -1.21 -8.47
C LYS A 54 -8.43 0.30 -8.47
N GLU A 55 -9.29 0.95 -7.68
CA GLU A 55 -9.31 2.40 -7.54
C GLU A 55 -8.00 2.93 -6.93
N ASN A 56 -7.55 2.32 -5.81
CA ASN A 56 -6.34 2.76 -5.11
C ASN A 56 -5.09 2.66 -5.97
N ILE A 57 -4.92 1.57 -6.73
CA ILE A 57 -3.74 1.36 -7.57
C ILE A 57 -3.89 1.95 -8.98
N SER A 58 -5.02 2.58 -9.30
CA SER A 58 -5.36 3.06 -10.66
C SER A 58 -5.17 1.95 -11.69
N PHE A 59 -5.84 0.80 -11.47
CA PHE A 59 -5.60 -0.44 -12.21
C PHE A 59 -5.69 -0.27 -13.71
N ASP A 60 -6.70 0.45 -14.21
CA ASP A 60 -6.90 0.67 -15.64
C ASP A 60 -5.77 1.51 -16.25
N ASP A 61 -5.27 2.51 -15.52
CA ASP A 61 -4.12 3.32 -15.95
C ASP A 61 -2.84 2.48 -16.03
N LEU A 62 -2.64 1.54 -15.09
CA LEU A 62 -1.51 0.59 -15.15
C LEU A 62 -1.59 -0.29 -16.40
N LEU A 63 -2.76 -0.82 -16.74
CA LEU A 63 -2.93 -1.65 -17.94
C LEU A 63 -2.66 -0.87 -19.22
N VAL A 64 -3.02 0.41 -19.27
CA VAL A 64 -2.74 1.29 -20.40
C VAL A 64 -1.25 1.63 -20.49
N ALA A 65 -0.61 1.92 -19.37
CA ALA A 65 0.80 2.30 -19.31
C ALA A 65 1.74 1.12 -19.59
N TYR A 66 1.35 -0.09 -19.22
CA TYR A 66 2.18 -1.30 -19.29
C TYR A 66 1.50 -2.46 -20.06
N PRO A 67 1.22 -2.29 -21.37
CA PRO A 67 0.42 -3.26 -22.15
C PRO A 67 1.09 -4.64 -22.31
N TYR A 68 2.39 -4.75 -22.04
CA TYR A 68 3.13 -6.01 -22.09
C TYR A 68 3.27 -6.70 -20.73
N GLU A 69 2.76 -6.09 -19.65
CA GLU A 69 2.89 -6.56 -18.28
C GLU A 69 1.52 -6.88 -17.62
N ILE A 70 0.49 -7.03 -18.44
CA ILE A 70 -0.90 -7.22 -17.97
C ILE A 70 -1.00 -8.38 -16.97
N GLU A 71 -0.41 -9.54 -17.30
CA GLU A 71 -0.43 -10.72 -16.42
C GLU A 71 0.25 -10.46 -15.07
N THR A 72 1.33 -9.67 -15.08
CA THR A 72 2.05 -9.29 -13.84
C THR A 72 1.20 -8.35 -12.99
N ILE A 73 0.55 -7.36 -13.60
CA ILE A 73 -0.32 -6.39 -12.91
C ILE A 73 -1.54 -7.09 -12.32
N GLU A 74 -2.18 -7.97 -13.10
CA GLU A 74 -3.31 -8.79 -12.62
C GLU A 74 -2.88 -9.69 -11.45
N GLY A 75 -1.72 -10.33 -11.55
CA GLY A 75 -1.15 -11.16 -10.50
C GLY A 75 -0.87 -10.37 -9.22
N ILE A 76 -0.38 -9.15 -9.33
CA ILE A 76 -0.16 -8.23 -8.19
C ILE A 76 -1.50 -7.85 -7.57
N LYS A 77 -2.51 -7.43 -8.36
CA LYS A 77 -3.84 -7.10 -7.88
C LYS A 77 -4.47 -8.27 -7.13
N GLN A 78 -4.39 -9.47 -7.70
CA GLN A 78 -4.91 -10.68 -7.06
C GLN A 78 -4.19 -10.99 -5.74
N LEU A 79 -2.88 -10.81 -5.67
CA LEU A 79 -2.11 -11.00 -4.43
C LEU A 79 -2.50 -10.00 -3.34
N ILE A 80 -2.77 -8.75 -3.72
CA ILE A 80 -3.29 -7.72 -2.80
C ILE A 80 -4.64 -8.15 -2.26
N LEU A 81 -5.57 -8.57 -3.13
CA LEU A 81 -6.92 -9.00 -2.76
C LEU A 81 -6.88 -10.21 -1.80
N GLU A 82 -6.11 -11.26 -2.13
CA GLU A 82 -5.91 -12.41 -1.25
C GLU A 82 -5.38 -12.03 0.13
N THR A 83 -4.45 -11.06 0.16
CA THR A 83 -3.84 -10.58 1.41
C THR A 83 -4.84 -9.81 2.26
N VAL A 84 -5.65 -8.96 1.64
CA VAL A 84 -6.67 -8.14 2.31
C VAL A 84 -7.82 -9.00 2.83
N LEU A 85 -8.19 -10.06 2.11
CA LEU A 85 -9.24 -11.01 2.51
C LEU A 85 -8.78 -12.06 3.53
N ASN A 86 -7.49 -12.09 3.88
CA ASN A 86 -6.96 -13.05 4.83
C ASN A 86 -7.61 -12.86 6.22
N LYS A 87 -8.18 -13.95 6.77
CA LYS A 87 -8.89 -13.96 8.07
C LYS A 87 -8.05 -14.53 9.22
N ASN A 88 -6.78 -14.89 8.97
CA ASN A 88 -5.89 -15.36 10.02
C ASN A 88 -5.52 -14.21 10.98
N GLU A 89 -5.06 -14.54 12.19
CA GLU A 89 -4.58 -13.54 13.14
C GLU A 89 -3.25 -12.93 12.73
N SER A 90 -2.39 -13.71 12.08
CA SER A 90 -1.06 -13.29 11.67
C SER A 90 -0.65 -13.85 10.30
N MET A 91 0.33 -13.19 9.67
CA MET A 91 0.90 -13.57 8.38
C MET A 91 2.43 -13.45 8.44
N VAL A 92 3.14 -14.36 7.77
CA VAL A 92 4.60 -14.33 7.67
C VAL A 92 5.01 -13.63 6.38
N ILE A 93 5.77 -12.53 6.51
CA ILE A 93 6.32 -11.77 5.39
C ILE A 93 7.83 -11.60 5.63
N ALA A 94 8.65 -11.96 4.65
CA ALA A 94 10.12 -11.88 4.74
C ALA A 94 10.69 -12.48 6.05
N SER A 95 10.19 -13.66 6.46
CA SER A 95 10.56 -14.39 7.67
C SER A 95 10.12 -13.77 9.00
N ASN A 96 9.40 -12.66 8.99
CA ASN A 96 8.83 -12.04 10.18
C ASN A 96 7.32 -12.27 10.22
N THR A 97 6.77 -12.42 11.43
CA THR A 97 5.33 -12.57 11.65
C THR A 97 4.71 -11.21 11.98
N TYR A 98 3.67 -10.85 11.24
CA TYR A 98 2.94 -9.59 11.43
C TYR A 98 1.45 -9.86 11.68
N PRO A 99 0.77 -9.05 12.52
CA PRO A 99 -0.69 -9.09 12.62
C PRO A 99 -1.31 -8.81 11.24
N VAL A 100 -2.33 -9.60 10.84
CA VAL A 100 -2.99 -9.42 9.54
C VAL A 100 -3.63 -8.03 9.43
N ALA A 101 -4.14 -7.46 10.51
CA ALA A 101 -4.69 -6.11 10.53
C ALA A 101 -3.67 -5.05 10.06
N LEU A 102 -2.40 -5.16 10.49
CA LEU A 102 -1.31 -4.29 10.04
C LEU A 102 -1.02 -4.49 8.55
N VAL A 103 -0.93 -5.76 8.11
CA VAL A 103 -0.67 -6.09 6.70
C VAL A 103 -1.78 -5.54 5.82
N LYS A 104 -3.04 -5.79 6.17
CA LYS A 104 -4.23 -5.28 5.48
C LYS A 104 -4.22 -3.75 5.36
N SER A 105 -3.93 -3.05 6.47
CA SER A 105 -3.83 -1.59 6.48
C SER A 105 -2.77 -1.05 5.52
N LYS A 106 -1.60 -1.71 5.44
CA LYS A 106 -0.54 -1.34 4.48
C LYS A 106 -0.95 -1.61 3.03
N PHE A 107 -1.56 -2.75 2.77
CA PHE A 107 -1.96 -3.15 1.42
C PHE A 107 -3.08 -2.29 0.85
N LEU A 108 -4.01 -1.83 1.68
CA LEU A 108 -5.06 -0.88 1.28
C LEU A 108 -4.55 0.55 1.03
N LYS A 109 -3.30 0.86 1.39
CA LYS A 109 -2.63 2.14 1.11
C LYS A 109 -1.72 2.09 -0.12
N LEU A 110 -1.60 0.93 -0.76
CA LEU A 110 -0.86 0.82 -2.02
C LEU A 110 -1.55 1.66 -3.09
N ASN A 111 -0.73 2.35 -3.89
CA ASN A 111 -1.18 3.20 -4.99
C ASN A 111 -0.40 2.88 -6.27
N TYR A 112 -0.70 3.58 -7.35
CA TYR A 112 -0.07 3.45 -8.65
C TYR A 112 1.48 3.40 -8.57
N SER A 113 2.09 4.40 -7.94
CA SER A 113 3.57 4.50 -7.86
C SER A 113 4.20 3.35 -7.07
N HIS A 114 3.52 2.81 -6.07
CA HIS A 114 4.01 1.63 -5.34
C HIS A 114 4.02 0.38 -6.24
N ILE A 115 3.03 0.24 -7.15
CA ILE A 115 2.98 -0.89 -8.09
C ILE A 115 4.09 -0.74 -9.14
N GLU A 116 4.27 0.45 -9.72
CA GLU A 116 5.39 0.74 -10.62
C GLU A 116 6.73 0.38 -9.98
N TYR A 117 6.98 0.89 -8.78
CA TYR A 117 8.19 0.59 -8.03
C TYR A 117 8.43 -0.91 -7.85
N VAL A 118 7.40 -1.67 -7.48
CA VAL A 118 7.52 -3.13 -7.29
C VAL A 118 7.81 -3.83 -8.63
N MET A 119 7.20 -3.39 -9.73
CA MET A 119 7.46 -3.91 -11.08
C MET A 119 8.90 -3.61 -11.52
N ASP A 120 9.41 -2.40 -11.27
CA ASP A 120 10.79 -2.01 -11.59
C ASP A 120 11.80 -2.81 -10.77
N CYS A 121 11.58 -2.97 -9.47
CA CYS A 121 12.38 -3.83 -8.61
C CYS A 121 12.38 -5.29 -9.09
N PHE A 122 11.24 -5.79 -9.58
CA PHE A 122 11.14 -7.16 -10.08
C PHE A 122 11.90 -7.33 -11.40
N LYS A 123 11.80 -6.36 -12.32
CA LYS A 123 12.54 -6.36 -13.61
C LYS A 123 14.05 -6.21 -13.41
N SER A 124 14.45 -5.33 -12.50
CA SER A 124 15.88 -5.08 -12.20
C SER A 124 16.55 -6.19 -11.41
N ASN A 125 15.76 -7.15 -10.90
CA ASN A 125 16.29 -8.24 -10.11
C ASN A 125 17.03 -9.26 -10.99
N THR A 126 18.36 -9.26 -10.91
CA THR A 126 19.24 -10.19 -11.63
C THR A 126 19.33 -11.57 -10.97
N SER A 127 18.82 -11.71 -9.74
CA SER A 127 18.84 -12.96 -9.00
C SER A 127 17.64 -13.83 -9.35
N LYS A 128 17.87 -15.17 -9.49
CA LYS A 128 16.76 -16.10 -9.73
C LYS A 128 15.82 -16.17 -8.52
N VAL A 129 14.66 -15.54 -8.65
CA VAL A 129 13.59 -15.59 -7.62
C VAL A 129 13.00 -17.01 -7.59
N LYS A 130 13.19 -17.73 -6.48
CA LYS A 130 12.68 -19.10 -6.30
C LYS A 130 11.17 -19.12 -6.02
N ASN A 131 10.64 -18.07 -5.37
CA ASN A 131 9.22 -17.96 -5.04
C ASN A 131 8.75 -16.53 -5.30
N ILE A 132 8.17 -16.33 -6.47
CA ILE A 132 7.70 -15.02 -6.96
C ILE A 132 6.63 -14.45 -6.01
N LYS A 133 5.67 -15.27 -5.56
CA LYS A 133 4.59 -14.82 -4.66
C LYS A 133 5.14 -14.27 -3.34
N LYS A 134 6.11 -14.96 -2.72
CA LYS A 134 6.76 -14.49 -1.49
C LYS A 134 7.56 -13.22 -1.71
N TYR A 135 8.24 -13.11 -2.85
CA TYR A 135 8.99 -11.92 -3.22
C TYR A 135 8.06 -10.72 -3.37
N LEU A 136 7.01 -10.84 -4.19
CA LEU A 136 6.04 -9.78 -4.42
C LEU A 136 5.33 -9.37 -3.13
N LEU A 137 4.95 -10.32 -2.28
CA LEU A 137 4.33 -10.04 -0.99
C LEU A 137 5.25 -9.19 -0.10
N ALA A 138 6.55 -9.50 -0.05
CA ALA A 138 7.54 -8.73 0.70
C ALA A 138 7.79 -7.35 0.08
N ALA A 139 7.89 -7.26 -1.25
CA ALA A 139 8.09 -6.01 -1.96
C ALA A 139 6.91 -5.06 -1.75
N LEU A 140 5.67 -5.52 -1.92
CA LEU A 140 4.45 -4.74 -1.69
C LEU A 140 4.32 -4.27 -0.23
N PHE A 141 4.64 -5.14 0.73
CA PHE A 141 4.59 -4.78 2.15
C PHE A 141 5.58 -3.66 2.51
N ASN A 142 6.75 -3.64 1.87
CA ASN A 142 7.80 -2.67 2.13
C ASN A 142 7.71 -1.42 1.23
N ALA A 143 7.04 -1.49 0.09
CA ALA A 143 6.98 -0.41 -0.90
C ALA A 143 6.67 0.98 -0.30
N PRO A 144 5.66 1.15 0.58
CA PRO A 144 5.37 2.45 1.18
C PRO A 144 6.49 3.04 2.05
N SER A 145 7.45 2.21 2.46
CA SER A 145 8.56 2.61 3.34
C SER A 145 9.90 2.73 2.62
N THR A 146 10.05 2.12 1.45
CA THR A 146 11.35 1.96 0.78
C THR A 146 11.44 2.67 -0.57
N MET A 147 10.31 2.96 -1.21
CA MET A 147 10.25 3.55 -2.55
C MET A 147 11.06 4.86 -2.66
N ASP A 148 10.83 5.81 -1.76
CA ASP A 148 11.53 7.10 -1.79
C ASP A 148 13.05 6.96 -1.64
N SER A 149 13.47 6.03 -0.77
CA SER A 149 14.89 5.77 -0.54
C SER A 149 15.54 5.08 -1.74
N TYR A 150 14.80 4.21 -2.42
CA TYR A 150 15.25 3.53 -3.62
C TYR A 150 15.49 4.53 -4.75
N TYR A 151 14.49 5.33 -5.12
CA TYR A 151 14.64 6.32 -6.20
C TYR A 151 15.70 7.38 -5.90
N ARG A 152 15.84 7.77 -4.62
CA ARG A 152 16.92 8.67 -4.21
C ARG A 152 18.31 8.04 -4.40
N ALA A 153 18.44 6.74 -4.13
CA ALA A 153 19.69 6.02 -4.35
C ALA A 153 20.00 5.88 -5.85
N GLU A 154 19.01 5.62 -6.70
CA GLU A 154 19.16 5.56 -8.16
C GLU A 154 19.60 6.90 -8.73
N VAL A 155 18.95 8.00 -8.35
CA VAL A 155 19.34 9.35 -8.79
C VAL A 155 20.78 9.67 -8.38
N ASN A 156 21.21 9.30 -7.17
CA ASN A 156 22.57 9.49 -6.70
C ASN A 156 23.59 8.63 -7.47
N HIS A 157 23.18 7.44 -7.91
CA HIS A 157 24.02 6.56 -8.72
C HIS A 157 24.20 7.10 -10.15
N ASP A 158 23.10 7.55 -10.77
CA ASP A 158 23.10 7.99 -12.16
C ASP A 158 23.67 9.40 -12.34
N MET A 159 23.59 10.26 -11.31
CA MET A 159 24.06 11.65 -11.32
C MET A 159 25.01 11.97 -10.16
N PRO A 160 26.15 11.30 -10.04
CA PRO A 160 27.06 11.49 -8.90
C PRO A 160 27.63 12.89 -8.78
N TYR A 161 27.65 13.67 -9.89
CA TYR A 161 28.20 15.03 -9.92
C TYR A 161 27.25 16.10 -9.37
N MET A 162 25.93 15.88 -9.35
CA MET A 162 24.98 16.85 -8.81
C MET A 162 24.93 16.89 -7.29
N THR A 163 25.33 15.82 -6.63
CA THR A 163 25.38 15.71 -5.16
C THR A 163 26.61 16.41 -4.56
N MET A 164 27.73 16.47 -5.28
CA MET A 164 28.95 17.15 -4.82
C MET A 164 28.82 18.68 -4.80
N ALA A 165 28.11 19.26 -5.76
CA ALA A 165 27.93 20.71 -5.85
C ALA A 165 27.09 21.33 -4.71
N ARG A 166 26.37 20.51 -3.93
CA ARG A 166 25.53 20.97 -2.80
C ARG A 166 26.27 20.97 -1.46
N LEU A 167 27.46 20.39 -1.40
CA LEU A 167 28.28 20.32 -0.18
C LEU A 167 29.36 21.43 -0.13
N GLU A 168 29.54 22.19 -1.22
CA GLU A 168 30.53 23.29 -1.33
C GLU A 168 29.90 24.68 -1.31
N ALA A 169 28.60 24.80 -1.09
CA ALA A 169 27.86 26.07 -0.99
C ALA A 169 27.37 26.30 0.44
#